data_fb00196ef9b5f5d62cab69efb4eedab4
#
_entry.id   fb00196ef9b5f5d62cab69efb4eedab4
#
_cell.length_a   1.000
_cell.length_b   1.000
_cell.length_c   1.000
_cell.angle_alpha   90.00
_cell.angle_beta   90.00
_cell.angle_gamma   90.00
#
_symmetry.space_group_name_H-M   'P 1'
#
loop_
_entity.id
_entity.type
_entity.pdbx_description
1 polymer ?
#
loop_
_entity_poly.entity_id
_entity_poly.type
_entity_poly.pdbx_seq_one_letter_code
_entity_poly.pdbx_strand_id
1 'polypeptide(L)'
;DAYFVNHTTGVYPAGANGVPFNAGAIASKGDVITNLHENMAAEQKARTTYDNILRLVDDPDVRDVIKFLREREVVHYQRFGEGLRIATDKMNEKNFYAFNPSFDTVCNKKTR
;
A
#
# COMPACT_ATOMS: atom_id res chain seq x y z
N ASP A 1 21.06 2.11 9.37
CA ASP A 1 21.54 2.15 8.57
C ASP A 1 22.41 1.51 7.43
N ALA A 2 22.53 0.18 7.27
CA ALA A 2 23.35 -0.41 6.21
C ALA A 2 22.88 -0.09 4.77
N TYR A 3 21.59 0.21 4.60
CA TYR A 3 21.02 0.50 3.29
C TYR A 3 21.36 1.88 2.71
N PHE A 4 21.72 2.81 3.57
CA PHE A 4 21.92 4.20 3.18
C PHE A 4 23.33 4.72 3.49
N VAL A 5 24.26 3.81 3.74
CA VAL A 5 25.66 4.19 3.97
C VAL A 5 26.25 4.67 2.65
N ASN A 6 26.71 5.91 2.63
CA ASN A 6 27.44 6.46 1.49
C ASN A 6 28.90 6.01 1.55
N HIS A 7 29.25 5.05 0.71
CA HIS A 7 30.61 4.55 0.54
C HIS A 7 31.40 5.40 -0.47
N THR A 8 31.12 6.68 -0.59
CA THR A 8 31.72 7.61 -1.59
C THR A 8 31.30 7.31 -3.04
N THR A 9 30.39 6.38 -3.26
CA THR A 9 29.91 5.99 -4.60
C THR A 9 28.60 6.65 -4.99
N GLY A 10 28.04 7.51 -4.11
CA GLY A 10 26.78 8.20 -4.38
C GLY A 10 25.57 7.31 -4.47
N VAL A 11 25.49 6.28 -3.62
CA VAL A 11 24.33 5.35 -3.59
C VAL A 11 23.16 6.03 -2.89
N TYR A 12 22.20 6.48 -3.67
CA TYR A 12 20.95 7.08 -3.19
C TYR A 12 19.75 6.26 -3.64
N PRO A 13 18.64 6.25 -2.87
CA PRO A 13 17.42 5.60 -3.32
C PRO A 13 16.92 6.23 -4.62
N ALA A 14 16.84 5.41 -5.66
CA ALA A 14 16.37 5.85 -6.98
C ALA A 14 15.69 4.69 -7.72
N GLY A 15 14.79 5.03 -8.64
CA GLY A 15 14.25 4.04 -9.56
C GLY A 15 15.27 3.59 -10.60
N ALA A 16 15.02 2.47 -11.28
CA ALA A 16 15.89 1.95 -12.32
C ALA A 16 16.10 2.92 -13.49
N ASN A 17 15.18 3.85 -13.70
CA ASN A 17 15.25 4.91 -14.70
C ASN A 17 16.09 6.13 -14.24
N GLY A 18 16.70 6.08 -13.04
CA GLY A 18 17.48 7.17 -12.49
C GLY A 18 16.69 8.28 -11.79
N VAL A 19 15.38 8.14 -11.66
CA VAL A 19 14.55 9.11 -10.92
C VAL A 19 14.79 8.94 -9.42
N PRO A 20 15.25 9.98 -8.69
CA PRO A 20 15.48 9.90 -7.26
C PRO A 20 14.18 9.67 -6.47
N PHE A 21 14.29 9.05 -5.30
CA PHE A 21 13.19 8.97 -4.36
C PHE A 21 12.69 10.37 -3.99
N ASN A 22 11.37 10.54 -4.06
CA ASN A 22 10.71 11.78 -3.66
C ASN A 22 9.51 11.43 -2.77
N ALA A 23 9.55 11.83 -1.51
CA ALA A 23 8.45 11.59 -0.57
C ALA A 23 7.13 12.23 -1.02
N GLY A 24 7.18 13.31 -1.82
CA GLY A 24 6.00 13.95 -2.41
C GLY A 24 5.23 13.06 -3.41
N ALA A 25 5.88 11.99 -3.91
CA ALA A 25 5.22 11.03 -4.79
C ALA A 25 4.41 9.96 -4.03
N ILE A 26 4.50 9.90 -2.71
CA ILE A 26 3.70 8.98 -1.90
C ILE A 26 2.25 9.44 -1.91
N ALA A 27 1.38 8.60 -2.43
CA ALA A 27 -0.03 8.92 -2.66
C ALA A 27 -0.94 8.69 -1.43
N SER A 28 -0.42 8.87 -0.22
CA SER A 28 -1.21 8.76 1.01
C SER A 28 -2.19 9.92 1.14
N LYS A 29 -3.43 9.63 1.49
CA LYS A 29 -4.50 10.63 1.72
C LYS A 29 -4.80 10.86 3.20
N GLY A 30 -4.12 10.18 4.12
CA GLY A 30 -4.40 10.27 5.55
C GLY A 30 -5.71 9.61 5.97
N ASP A 31 -6.34 8.85 5.08
CA ASP A 31 -7.56 8.08 5.35
C ASP A 31 -7.25 6.60 5.30
N VAL A 32 -7.56 5.88 6.38
CA VAL A 32 -7.19 4.47 6.51
C VAL A 32 -7.92 3.58 5.50
N ILE A 33 -9.18 3.84 5.23
CA ILE A 33 -9.98 3.06 4.28
C ILE A 33 -9.47 3.25 2.86
N THR A 34 -9.26 4.49 2.46
CA THR A 34 -8.72 4.84 1.13
C THR A 34 -7.33 4.22 0.93
N ASN A 35 -6.45 4.36 1.91
CA ASN A 35 -5.09 3.83 1.82
C ASN A 35 -5.07 2.30 1.75
N LEU A 36 -5.95 1.61 2.47
CA LEU A 36 -6.05 0.15 2.42
C LEU A 36 -6.55 -0.35 1.06
N HIS A 37 -7.55 0.31 0.47
CA HIS A 37 -8.01 -0.01 -0.89
C HIS A 37 -6.90 0.18 -1.92
N GLU A 38 -6.14 1.27 -1.82
CA GLU A 38 -5.01 1.55 -2.71
C GLU A 38 -3.92 0.48 -2.58
N ASN A 39 -3.59 0.09 -1.36
CA ASN A 39 -2.62 -0.98 -1.09
C ASN A 39 -3.09 -2.33 -1.65
N MET A 40 -4.36 -2.67 -1.46
CA MET A 40 -4.93 -3.90 -2.02
C MET A 40 -4.86 -3.90 -3.55
N ALA A 41 -5.18 -2.78 -4.19
CA ALA A 41 -5.07 -2.63 -5.63
C ALA A 41 -3.62 -2.79 -6.12
N ALA A 42 -2.66 -2.23 -5.39
CA ALA A 42 -1.23 -2.35 -5.70
C ALA A 42 -0.75 -3.81 -5.63
N GLU A 43 -1.16 -4.57 -4.61
CA GLU A 43 -0.83 -5.99 -4.48
C GLU A 43 -1.42 -6.83 -5.61
N GLN A 44 -2.64 -6.52 -6.04
CA GLN A 44 -3.26 -7.20 -7.19
C GLN A 44 -2.54 -6.89 -8.51
N LYS A 45 -2.10 -5.65 -8.70
CA LYS A 45 -1.31 -5.27 -9.87
C LYS A 45 0.03 -6.01 -9.91
N ALA A 46 0.71 -6.12 -8.76
CA ALA A 46 1.96 -6.86 -8.64
C ALA A 46 1.75 -8.34 -8.97
N ARG A 47 0.72 -8.98 -8.41
CA ARG A 47 0.38 -10.37 -8.71
C ARG A 47 0.13 -10.59 -10.21
N THR A 48 -0.64 -9.72 -10.83
CA THR A 48 -0.90 -9.79 -12.28
C THR A 48 0.38 -9.64 -13.09
N THR A 49 1.28 -8.74 -12.66
CA THR A 49 2.59 -8.56 -13.30
C THR A 49 3.42 -9.84 -13.23
N TYR A 50 3.46 -10.48 -12.06
CA TYR A 50 4.17 -11.76 -11.90
C TYR A 50 3.55 -12.87 -12.75
N ASP A 51 2.23 -12.96 -12.86
CA ASP A 51 1.55 -13.89 -13.76
C ASP A 51 1.97 -13.67 -15.22
N ASN A 52 2.05 -12.41 -15.64
CA ASN A 52 2.48 -12.06 -17.00
C ASN A 52 3.94 -12.43 -17.26
N ILE A 53 4.84 -12.20 -16.28
CA ILE A 53 6.24 -12.61 -16.38
C ILE A 53 6.33 -14.15 -16.51
N LEU A 54 5.58 -14.90 -15.70
CA LEU A 54 5.57 -16.36 -15.73
C LEU A 54 5.11 -16.94 -17.07
N ARG A 55 4.29 -16.20 -17.85
CA ARG A 55 3.90 -16.62 -19.20
C ARG A 55 5.00 -16.46 -20.23
N LEU A 56 5.97 -15.58 -19.97
CA LEU A 56 7.02 -15.21 -20.92
C LEU A 56 8.36 -15.86 -20.64
N VAL A 57 8.62 -16.27 -19.40
CA VAL A 57 9.93 -16.75 -18.96
C VAL A 57 9.94 -18.27 -18.86
N ASP A 58 10.91 -18.90 -19.50
CA ASP A 58 11.09 -20.35 -19.49
C ASP A 58 12.14 -20.84 -18.49
N ASP A 59 13.06 -19.96 -18.07
CA ASP A 59 14.15 -20.30 -17.13
C ASP A 59 13.57 -20.73 -15.78
N PRO A 60 13.81 -21.98 -15.32
CA PRO A 60 13.26 -22.48 -14.07
C PRO A 60 13.71 -21.69 -12.84
N ASP A 61 14.95 -21.20 -12.81
CA ASP A 61 15.48 -20.46 -11.66
C ASP A 61 14.79 -19.11 -11.51
N VAL A 62 14.54 -18.43 -12.62
CA VAL A 62 13.76 -17.19 -12.63
C VAL A 62 12.31 -17.47 -12.26
N ARG A 63 11.71 -18.50 -12.84
CA ARG A 63 10.31 -18.87 -12.56
C ARG A 63 10.07 -19.17 -11.09
N ASP A 64 10.96 -19.87 -10.43
CA ASP A 64 10.80 -20.22 -9.01
C ASP A 64 10.77 -18.98 -8.12
N VAL A 65 11.64 -18.02 -8.36
CA VAL A 65 11.64 -16.74 -7.63
C VAL A 65 10.36 -15.96 -7.87
N ILE A 66 9.91 -15.85 -9.12
CA ILE A 66 8.68 -15.14 -9.46
C ILE A 66 7.44 -15.80 -8.86
N LYS A 67 7.36 -17.13 -8.86
CA LYS A 67 6.28 -17.86 -8.18
C LYS A 67 6.22 -17.54 -6.69
N PHE A 68 7.37 -17.51 -6.02
CA PHE A 68 7.44 -17.14 -4.62
C PHE A 68 6.92 -15.72 -4.38
N LEU A 69 7.36 -14.74 -5.16
CA LEU A 69 6.90 -13.36 -5.06
C LEU A 69 5.39 -13.25 -5.31
N ARG A 70 4.88 -13.97 -6.31
CA ARG A 70 3.45 -14.02 -6.62
C ARG A 70 2.61 -14.50 -5.43
N GLU A 71 3.05 -15.54 -4.75
CA GLU A 71 2.39 -16.06 -3.55
C GLU A 71 2.42 -15.05 -2.40
N ARG A 72 3.52 -14.32 -2.26
CA ARG A 72 3.64 -13.23 -1.27
C ARG A 72 2.61 -12.13 -1.52
N GLU A 73 2.33 -11.78 -2.75
CA GLU A 73 1.31 -10.76 -3.07
C GLU A 73 -0.10 -11.21 -2.68
N VAL A 74 -0.42 -12.51 -2.77
CA VAL A 74 -1.69 -13.04 -2.28
C VAL A 74 -1.80 -12.87 -0.77
N VAL A 75 -0.75 -13.15 -0.02
CA VAL A 75 -0.72 -12.97 1.45
C VAL A 75 -0.83 -11.49 1.81
N HIS A 76 -0.13 -10.61 1.13
CA HIS A 76 -0.19 -9.16 1.36
C HIS A 76 -1.60 -8.63 1.11
N TYR A 77 -2.22 -9.01 0.01
CA TYR A 77 -3.61 -8.65 -0.28
C TYR A 77 -4.57 -9.07 0.84
N GLN A 78 -4.43 -10.29 1.32
CA GLN A 78 -5.26 -10.81 2.42
C GLN A 78 -5.04 -10.02 3.72
N ARG A 79 -3.81 -9.65 4.03
CA ARG A 79 -3.49 -8.87 5.22
C ARG A 79 -4.06 -7.46 5.16
N PHE A 80 -3.95 -6.79 4.02
CA PHE A 80 -4.59 -5.49 3.83
C PHE A 80 -6.11 -5.59 3.85
N GLY A 81 -6.68 -6.65 3.29
CA GLY A 81 -8.12 -6.93 3.34
C GLY A 81 -8.61 -7.14 4.76
N GLU A 82 -7.87 -7.86 5.60
CA GLU A 82 -8.18 -8.00 7.02
C GLU A 82 -8.10 -6.67 7.76
N GLY A 83 -7.08 -5.87 7.47
CA GLY A 83 -6.98 -4.51 8.01
C GLY A 83 -8.17 -3.64 7.62
N LEU A 84 -8.61 -3.73 6.37
CA LEU A 84 -9.81 -3.03 5.88
C LEU A 84 -11.07 -3.46 6.63
N ARG A 85 -11.24 -4.76 6.85
CA ARG A 85 -12.37 -5.30 7.61
C ARG A 85 -12.38 -4.74 9.03
N ILE A 86 -11.24 -4.78 9.73
CA ILE A 86 -11.12 -4.28 11.11
C ILE A 86 -11.43 -2.78 11.17
N ALA A 87 -10.88 -1.99 10.25
CA ALA A 87 -11.11 -0.55 10.21
C ALA A 87 -12.58 -0.23 9.93
N THR A 88 -13.19 -0.94 8.99
CA THR A 88 -14.61 -0.76 8.63
C THR A 88 -15.52 -1.13 9.79
N ASP A 89 -15.26 -2.23 10.49
CA ASP A 89 -16.03 -2.63 11.65
C ASP A 89 -15.99 -1.56 12.76
N LYS A 90 -14.81 -1.02 13.03
CA LYS A 90 -14.64 0.05 14.02
C LYS A 90 -15.37 1.34 13.63
N MET A 91 -15.34 1.71 12.36
CA MET A 91 -16.07 2.87 11.86
C MET A 91 -17.59 2.67 11.98
N ASN A 92 -18.09 1.47 11.68
CA ASN A 92 -19.50 1.14 11.81
C ASN A 92 -19.98 1.17 13.26
N GLU A 93 -19.16 0.73 14.19
CA GLU A 93 -19.48 0.80 15.63
C GLU A 93 -19.79 2.22 16.10
N LYS A 94 -19.12 3.22 15.51
CA LYS A 94 -19.17 4.62 15.96
C LYS A 94 -19.75 5.60 14.93
N ASN A 95 -20.15 5.13 13.75
CA ASN A 95 -20.66 5.96 12.65
C ASN A 95 -19.75 7.13 12.26
N PHE A 96 -18.43 6.95 12.32
CA PHE A 96 -17.49 8.04 12.03
C PHE A 96 -17.58 8.56 10.59
N TYR A 97 -17.98 7.73 9.64
CA TYR A 97 -18.15 8.15 8.24
C TYR A 97 -19.38 9.05 8.03
N ALA A 98 -20.35 9.01 8.93
CA ALA A 98 -21.53 9.88 8.93
C ALA A 98 -21.33 11.14 9.77
N PHE A 99 -20.28 11.19 10.59
CA PHE A 99 -20.03 12.25 11.54
C PHE A 99 -18.51 12.49 11.68
N ASN A 100 -18.09 13.73 11.43
CA ASN A 100 -16.70 14.14 11.64
C ASN A 100 -16.67 15.22 12.74
N PRO A 101 -16.18 14.91 13.94
CA PRO A 101 -16.17 15.86 15.06
C PRO A 101 -15.43 17.16 14.76
N SER A 102 -14.42 17.14 13.89
CA SER A 102 -13.66 18.33 13.51
C SER A 102 -14.49 19.36 12.76
N PHE A 103 -15.43 18.90 11.94
CA PHE A 103 -16.30 19.77 11.15
C PHE A 103 -17.63 20.07 11.83
N ASP A 104 -18.08 19.17 12.71
CA ASP A 104 -19.42 19.23 13.31
C ASP A 104 -19.45 19.92 14.69
N THR A 105 -18.30 20.37 15.19
CA THR A 105 -18.21 21.05 16.51
C THR A 105 -19.08 22.29 16.62
N VAL A 106 -19.35 22.99 15.53
CA VAL A 106 -20.20 24.18 15.50
C VAL A 106 -21.70 23.82 15.60
N CYS A 107 -22.11 22.71 15.01
CA CYS A 107 -23.48 22.22 15.05
C CYS A 107 -23.86 21.73 16.45
N ASN A 108 -22.95 21.08 17.14
CA ASN A 108 -23.17 20.60 18.50
C ASN A 108 -23.37 21.70 19.54
N LYS A 109 -22.91 22.93 19.27
CA LYS A 109 -23.12 24.08 20.15
C LYS A 109 -24.50 24.72 20.00
N LYS A 110 -25.20 24.44 18.90
CA LYS A 110 -26.54 25.01 18.63
C LYS A 110 -27.69 24.14 19.18
N THR A 111 -27.42 22.91 19.52
CA THR A 111 -28.41 21.94 20.04
C THR A 111 -28.41 21.84 21.57
N ARG A 112 -27.62 22.67 22.24
CA ARG A 112 -27.62 22.88 23.69
C ARG A 112 -28.20 24.25 24.01
#